data_fc86292689fe8a9e1f9a2560d2ad5d99
#
_entry.id   fc86292689fe8a9e1f9a2560d2ad5d99
#
_cell.length_a   1.000
_cell.length_b   1.000
_cell.length_c   1.000
_cell.angle_alpha   90.00
_cell.angle_beta   90.00
_cell.angle_gamma   90.00
#
_symmetry.space_group_name_H-M   'P 1'
#
loop_
_entity.id
_entity.type
_entity.pdbx_description
1 polymer ?
#
loop_
_entity_poly.entity_id
_entity_poly.type
_entity_poly.pdbx_seq_one_letter_code
_entity_poly.pdbx_strand_id
1 'polypeptide(L)'
;MANLMSKERIVRKEYLERLRNLQHKKLIKIITGIRRCGKSTVMEMFRDELLENGVDENQIIFLNFEDYDNKHLRNPDELYSYIKERLTKKMNYIFLDEIQSVENFPEIVDSLYIKDNVDIYITGSNSSLLSSEIATLISGRYVEIKMLPLSFTEFVQATKQEKQLSQAYRQYVETSSFPYVIELLQTPDEINSYLEGIYNTILVKDIIDRKKIADTLVLKSVSQFLFDNIGLELSSKRIADTLTSNGRKSDPKTIEKYITSLEESFI
;
A
#
# COMPACT_ATOMS: atom_id res chain seq x y z
N MET A 1 -34.76 -7.60 -5.45
CA MET A 1 -33.57 -6.79 -5.13
C MET A 1 -32.62 -7.70 -4.36
N ALA A 2 -31.58 -8.18 -5.01
CA ALA A 2 -30.63 -9.11 -4.42
C ALA A 2 -29.86 -8.35 -3.33
N ASN A 3 -29.93 -8.86 -2.10
CA ASN A 3 -29.15 -8.44 -0.97
C ASN A 3 -27.68 -8.66 -1.34
N LEU A 4 -26.96 -7.60 -1.74
CA LEU A 4 -25.49 -7.62 -1.80
C LEU A 4 -25.04 -7.86 -0.36
N MET A 5 -24.83 -9.14 -0.02
CA MET A 5 -24.21 -9.52 1.24
C MET A 5 -22.93 -8.67 1.37
N SER A 6 -22.88 -7.80 2.37
CA SER A 6 -21.65 -7.13 2.75
C SER A 6 -20.63 -8.19 3.04
N LYS A 7 -19.66 -8.36 2.12
CA LYS A 7 -18.54 -9.30 2.34
C LYS A 7 -17.91 -8.98 3.68
N GLU A 8 -17.82 -9.99 4.55
CA GLU A 8 -17.24 -9.85 5.89
C GLU A 8 -15.77 -9.42 5.70
N ARG A 9 -15.46 -8.17 6.06
CA ARG A 9 -14.10 -7.64 5.94
C ARG A 9 -13.19 -8.31 6.96
N ILE A 10 -11.99 -8.69 6.55
CA ILE A 10 -10.98 -9.25 7.47
C ILE A 10 -10.49 -8.14 8.39
N VAL A 11 -10.79 -8.25 9.68
CA VAL A 11 -10.45 -7.23 10.67
C VAL A 11 -8.96 -7.26 11.00
N ARG A 12 -8.25 -6.20 10.67
CA ARG A 12 -6.82 -6.01 10.92
C ARG A 12 -6.60 -5.29 12.26
N LYS A 13 -6.85 -6.01 13.37
CA LYS A 13 -6.93 -5.44 14.73
C LYS A 13 -5.73 -4.58 15.11
N GLU A 14 -4.52 -5.04 14.85
CA GLU A 14 -3.28 -4.34 15.19
C GLU A 14 -3.19 -2.96 14.51
N TYR A 15 -3.53 -2.89 13.22
CA TYR A 15 -3.48 -1.64 12.47
C TYR A 15 -4.57 -0.66 12.90
N LEU A 16 -5.78 -1.15 13.16
CA LEU A 16 -6.88 -0.32 13.69
C LEU A 16 -6.53 0.22 15.08
N GLU A 17 -5.95 -0.60 15.95
CA GLU A 17 -5.50 -0.15 17.28
C GLU A 17 -4.41 0.92 17.18
N ARG A 18 -3.45 0.78 16.27
CA ARG A 18 -2.45 1.82 16.00
C ARG A 18 -3.10 3.12 15.53
N LEU A 19 -4.08 3.06 14.63
CA LEU A 19 -4.81 4.25 14.16
C LEU A 19 -5.57 4.93 15.29
N ARG A 20 -6.27 4.18 16.17
CA ARG A 20 -6.96 4.71 17.36
C ARG A 20 -5.97 5.42 18.31
N ASN A 21 -4.83 4.79 18.58
CA ASN A 21 -3.80 5.36 19.46
C ASN A 21 -3.17 6.64 18.90
N LEU A 22 -3.20 6.82 17.59
CA LEU A 22 -2.67 7.99 16.90
C LEU A 22 -3.75 9.04 16.58
N GLN A 23 -5.01 8.74 16.80
CA GLN A 23 -6.13 9.67 16.61
C GLN A 23 -5.92 10.93 17.45
N HIS A 24 -6.20 12.10 16.86
CA HIS A 24 -6.02 13.43 17.45
C HIS A 24 -4.57 13.78 17.85
N LYS A 25 -3.60 12.94 17.55
CA LYS A 25 -2.18 13.35 17.67
C LYS A 25 -1.83 14.26 16.51
N LYS A 26 -1.10 15.34 16.78
CA LYS A 26 -0.63 16.29 15.75
C LYS A 26 0.49 15.63 14.92
N LEU A 27 0.11 14.58 14.19
CA LEU A 27 0.96 13.80 13.30
C LEU A 27 0.16 13.39 12.06
N ILE A 28 0.81 13.33 10.92
CA ILE A 28 0.29 12.75 9.69
C ILE A 28 0.44 11.23 9.81
N LYS A 29 -0.64 10.47 9.65
CA LYS A 29 -0.62 8.99 9.69
C LYS A 29 -0.45 8.49 8.26
N ILE A 30 0.68 7.85 8.00
CA ILE A 30 1.04 7.33 6.67
C ILE A 30 0.99 5.81 6.70
N ILE A 31 0.06 5.21 5.96
CA ILE A 31 -0.05 3.77 5.83
C ILE A 31 0.65 3.37 4.53
N THR A 32 1.78 2.69 4.65
CA THR A 32 2.55 2.16 3.52
C THR A 32 2.44 0.65 3.45
N GLY A 33 2.75 0.07 2.30
CA GLY A 33 2.78 -1.37 2.12
C GLY A 33 2.45 -1.79 0.70
N ILE A 34 2.77 -3.03 0.38
CA ILE A 34 2.59 -3.59 -0.96
C ILE A 34 1.16 -3.40 -1.48
N ARG A 35 1.02 -3.23 -2.78
CA ARG A 35 -0.28 -3.17 -3.46
C ARG A 35 -1.14 -4.39 -3.08
N ARG A 36 -2.45 -4.17 -2.84
CA ARG A 36 -3.43 -5.22 -2.46
C ARG A 36 -3.26 -5.85 -1.06
N CYS A 37 -2.40 -5.32 -0.17
CA CYS A 37 -2.31 -5.80 1.22
C CYS A 37 -3.46 -5.36 2.14
N GLY A 38 -4.37 -4.48 1.67
CA GLY A 38 -5.57 -4.06 2.39
C GLY A 38 -5.50 -2.66 3.04
N LYS A 39 -4.60 -1.77 2.62
CA LYS A 39 -4.46 -0.39 3.16
C LYS A 39 -5.77 0.40 3.10
N SER A 40 -6.38 0.49 1.91
CA SER A 40 -7.67 1.17 1.69
C SER A 40 -8.77 0.59 2.58
N THR A 41 -8.83 -0.74 2.69
CA THR A 41 -9.82 -1.43 3.54
C THR A 41 -9.65 -1.06 5.02
N VAL A 42 -8.42 -1.00 5.53
CA VAL A 42 -8.16 -0.57 6.92
C VAL A 42 -8.57 0.88 7.15
N MET A 43 -8.29 1.78 6.18
CA MET A 43 -8.76 3.17 6.25
C MET A 43 -10.29 3.28 6.25
N GLU A 44 -10.96 2.52 5.39
CA GLU A 44 -12.43 2.45 5.36
C GLU A 44 -13.02 1.93 6.67
N MET A 45 -12.43 0.86 7.23
CA MET A 45 -12.86 0.32 8.52
C MET A 45 -12.69 1.34 9.65
N PHE A 46 -11.59 2.08 9.64
CA PHE A 46 -11.36 3.12 10.65
C PHE A 46 -12.30 4.32 10.46
N ARG A 47 -12.61 4.72 9.23
CA ARG A 47 -13.66 5.70 8.93
C ARG A 47 -15.02 5.24 9.48
N ASP A 48 -15.40 4.01 9.21
CA ASP A 48 -16.68 3.45 9.63
C ASP A 48 -16.76 3.43 11.18
N GLU A 49 -15.66 3.10 11.85
CA GLU A 49 -15.55 3.16 13.32
C GLU A 49 -15.70 4.60 13.87
N LEU A 50 -15.17 5.61 13.18
CA LEU A 50 -15.37 7.00 13.55
C LEU A 50 -16.85 7.40 13.48
N LEU A 51 -17.56 6.98 12.43
CA LEU A 51 -19.00 7.21 12.26
C LEU A 51 -19.81 6.52 13.36
N GLU A 52 -19.50 5.25 13.67
CA GLU A 52 -20.12 4.48 14.75
C GLU A 52 -19.90 5.15 16.12
N ASN A 53 -18.75 5.80 16.32
CA ASN A 53 -18.43 6.56 17.53
C ASN A 53 -19.00 7.99 17.55
N GLY A 54 -19.89 8.34 16.62
CA GLY A 54 -20.65 9.59 16.61
C GLY A 54 -19.96 10.77 15.96
N VAL A 55 -18.94 10.54 15.12
CA VAL A 55 -18.39 11.57 14.23
C VAL A 55 -19.40 11.83 13.12
N ASP A 56 -19.76 13.09 12.87
CA ASP A 56 -20.68 13.45 11.78
C ASP A 56 -20.01 13.19 10.41
N GLU A 57 -20.76 12.69 9.44
CA GLU A 57 -20.27 12.41 8.09
C GLU A 57 -19.62 13.63 7.43
N ASN A 58 -20.13 14.83 7.68
CA ASN A 58 -19.57 16.08 7.16
C ASN A 58 -18.21 16.47 7.75
N GLN A 59 -17.73 15.78 8.80
CA GLN A 59 -16.39 15.92 9.37
C GLN A 59 -15.39 14.97 8.69
N ILE A 60 -15.85 14.10 7.80
CA ILE A 60 -15.01 13.08 7.15
C ILE A 60 -14.89 13.43 5.67
N ILE A 61 -13.65 13.56 5.21
CA ILE A 61 -13.30 13.67 3.79
C ILE A 61 -12.51 12.42 3.42
N PHE A 62 -13.09 11.56 2.58
CA PHE A 62 -12.44 10.33 2.12
C PHE A 62 -12.30 10.37 0.59
N LEU A 63 -11.08 10.41 0.09
CA LEU A 63 -10.76 10.46 -1.34
C LEU A 63 -9.82 9.31 -1.71
N ASN A 64 -10.24 8.51 -2.69
CA ASN A 64 -9.40 7.51 -3.32
C ASN A 64 -8.97 8.02 -4.70
N PHE A 65 -7.66 8.21 -4.91
CA PHE A 65 -7.13 8.75 -6.16
C PHE A 65 -6.93 7.69 -7.26
N GLU A 66 -7.19 6.41 -7.01
CA GLU A 66 -7.36 5.42 -8.08
C GLU A 66 -8.75 5.49 -8.71
N ASP A 67 -9.75 6.05 -8.01
CA ASP A 67 -11.08 6.27 -8.55
C ASP A 67 -11.06 7.35 -9.64
N TYR A 68 -11.70 7.04 -10.77
CA TYR A 68 -11.79 7.96 -11.92
C TYR A 68 -12.61 9.21 -11.60
N ASP A 69 -13.62 9.11 -10.74
CA ASP A 69 -14.45 10.24 -10.33
C ASP A 69 -13.62 11.31 -9.61
N ASN A 70 -12.55 10.91 -8.94
CA ASN A 70 -11.62 11.81 -8.26
C ASN A 70 -10.44 12.27 -9.15
N LYS A 71 -10.43 11.92 -10.45
CA LYS A 71 -9.31 12.22 -11.35
C LYS A 71 -8.98 13.72 -11.40
N HIS A 72 -9.97 14.59 -11.39
CA HIS A 72 -9.78 16.04 -11.40
C HIS A 72 -9.06 16.54 -10.14
N LEU A 73 -9.27 15.89 -9.00
CA LEU A 73 -8.61 16.20 -7.73
C LEU A 73 -7.14 15.73 -7.64
N ARG A 74 -6.60 15.13 -8.71
CA ARG A 74 -5.14 14.90 -8.82
C ARG A 74 -4.37 16.19 -9.09
N ASN A 75 -5.07 17.26 -9.50
CA ASN A 75 -4.51 18.60 -9.53
C ASN A 75 -4.42 19.16 -8.09
N PRO A 76 -3.25 19.67 -7.65
CA PRO A 76 -3.04 20.13 -6.27
C PRO A 76 -3.97 21.28 -5.87
N ASP A 77 -4.19 22.26 -6.72
CA ASP A 77 -5.03 23.42 -6.42
C ASP A 77 -6.51 23.03 -6.28
N GLU A 78 -6.99 22.16 -7.16
CA GLU A 78 -8.35 21.61 -7.11
C GLU A 78 -8.56 20.79 -5.82
N LEU A 79 -7.60 19.94 -5.46
CA LEU A 79 -7.66 19.14 -4.23
C LEU A 79 -7.70 20.04 -2.99
N TYR A 80 -6.80 21.01 -2.90
CA TYR A 80 -6.75 21.90 -1.76
C TYR A 80 -8.03 22.72 -1.61
N SER A 81 -8.56 23.25 -2.71
CA SER A 81 -9.82 23.99 -2.74
C SER A 81 -10.99 23.11 -2.32
N TYR A 82 -11.09 21.90 -2.88
CA TYR A 82 -12.12 20.91 -2.54
C TYR A 82 -12.15 20.59 -1.04
N ILE A 83 -10.98 20.31 -0.45
CA ILE A 83 -10.87 20.02 0.99
C ILE A 83 -11.23 21.26 1.80
N LYS A 84 -10.68 22.44 1.47
CA LYS A 84 -10.89 23.68 2.21
C LYS A 84 -12.37 24.08 2.32
N GLU A 85 -13.12 23.91 1.25
CA GLU A 85 -14.57 24.21 1.21
C GLU A 85 -15.41 23.31 2.10
N ARG A 86 -14.92 22.10 2.39
CA ARG A 86 -15.61 21.08 3.20
C ARG A 86 -15.18 21.02 4.65
N LEU A 87 -14.17 21.79 5.04
CA LEU A 87 -13.74 21.83 6.43
C LEU A 87 -14.83 22.47 7.31
N THR A 88 -15.17 21.77 8.36
CA THR A 88 -16.08 22.24 9.42
C THR A 88 -15.32 22.96 10.53
N LYS A 89 -16.02 23.59 11.47
CA LYS A 89 -15.42 24.14 12.70
C LYS A 89 -15.02 23.09 13.72
N LYS A 90 -15.56 21.86 13.62
CA LYS A 90 -15.21 20.72 14.46
C LYS A 90 -13.93 20.05 13.95
N MET A 91 -13.49 18.97 14.62
CA MET A 91 -12.39 18.13 14.14
C MET A 91 -12.78 17.50 12.80
N ASN A 92 -11.91 17.60 11.81
CA ASN A 92 -12.09 17.00 10.48
C ASN A 92 -11.09 15.86 10.29
N TYR A 93 -11.55 14.75 9.76
CA TYR A 93 -10.75 13.57 9.46
C TYR A 93 -10.58 13.46 7.95
N ILE A 94 -9.33 13.60 7.49
CA ILE A 94 -9.01 13.62 6.06
C ILE A 94 -8.29 12.34 5.70
N PHE A 95 -8.91 11.53 4.84
CA PHE A 95 -8.39 10.27 4.33
C PHE A 95 -8.07 10.44 2.84
N LEU A 96 -6.79 10.30 2.49
CA LEU A 96 -6.29 10.45 1.13
C LEU A 96 -5.63 9.12 0.72
N ASP A 97 -6.37 8.29 0.01
CA ASP A 97 -5.94 6.95 -0.41
C ASP A 97 -5.20 7.02 -1.75
N GLU A 98 -4.02 6.37 -1.81
CA GLU A 98 -3.09 6.38 -2.96
C GLU A 98 -2.68 7.80 -3.40
N ILE A 99 -2.32 8.65 -2.40
CA ILE A 99 -2.03 10.08 -2.55
C ILE A 99 -0.88 10.38 -3.52
N GLN A 100 0.03 9.45 -3.77
CA GLN A 100 1.11 9.62 -4.74
C GLN A 100 0.64 9.86 -6.18
N SER A 101 -0.65 9.68 -6.45
CA SER A 101 -1.27 10.03 -7.73
C SER A 101 -1.52 11.54 -7.90
N VAL A 102 -1.37 12.32 -6.82
CA VAL A 102 -1.51 13.78 -6.81
C VAL A 102 -0.14 14.42 -6.95
N GLU A 103 0.00 15.34 -7.90
CA GLU A 103 1.24 16.10 -8.06
C GLU A 103 1.47 17.02 -6.85
N ASN A 104 2.72 17.15 -6.43
CA ASN A 104 3.12 18.02 -5.30
C ASN A 104 2.26 17.86 -4.02
N PHE A 105 1.68 16.68 -3.79
CA PHE A 105 0.84 16.43 -2.62
C PHE A 105 1.49 16.77 -1.26
N PRO A 106 2.83 16.73 -1.08
CA PRO A 106 3.46 17.07 0.20
C PRO A 106 3.17 18.50 0.65
N GLU A 107 3.10 19.45 -0.28
CA GLU A 107 2.77 20.86 0.02
C GLU A 107 1.33 21.00 0.51
N ILE A 108 0.40 20.23 -0.09
CA ILE A 108 -1.00 20.20 0.33
C ILE A 108 -1.13 19.61 1.73
N VAL A 109 -0.49 18.46 1.96
CA VAL A 109 -0.53 17.77 3.25
C VAL A 109 0.07 18.64 4.35
N ASP A 110 1.18 19.35 4.08
CA ASP A 110 1.78 20.29 5.02
C ASP A 110 0.86 21.49 5.31
N SER A 111 0.23 22.07 4.28
CA SER A 111 -0.77 23.14 4.44
C SER A 111 -1.99 22.70 5.26
N LEU A 112 -2.43 21.47 5.13
CA LEU A 112 -3.51 20.91 5.94
C LEU A 112 -3.05 20.62 7.37
N TYR A 113 -1.82 20.13 7.53
CA TYR A 113 -1.24 19.83 8.84
C TYR A 113 -1.16 21.07 9.75
N ILE A 114 -0.95 22.26 9.22
CA ILE A 114 -0.89 23.51 10.00
C ILE A 114 -2.23 23.80 10.71
N LYS A 115 -3.35 23.31 10.20
CA LYS A 115 -4.68 23.52 10.78
C LYS A 115 -4.88 22.68 12.05
N ASP A 116 -5.38 23.29 13.13
CA ASP A 116 -5.52 22.61 14.43
C ASP A 116 -6.68 21.62 14.49
N ASN A 117 -7.69 21.81 13.65
CA ASN A 117 -8.89 20.98 13.61
C ASN A 117 -8.88 19.95 12.47
N VAL A 118 -7.70 19.46 12.09
CA VAL A 118 -7.53 18.48 11.01
C VAL A 118 -6.69 17.31 11.49
N ASP A 119 -7.19 16.11 11.24
CA ASP A 119 -6.51 14.83 11.48
C ASP A 119 -6.31 14.11 10.15
N ILE A 120 -5.05 13.82 9.75
CA ILE A 120 -4.70 13.42 8.38
C ILE A 120 -4.22 11.98 8.36
N TYR A 121 -4.82 11.20 7.45
CA TYR A 121 -4.50 9.81 7.14
C TYR A 121 -4.25 9.67 5.65
N ILE A 122 -3.09 9.18 5.28
CA ILE A 122 -2.73 8.98 3.87
C ILE A 122 -2.24 7.57 3.62
N THR A 123 -2.45 7.05 2.43
CA THR A 123 -1.85 5.78 2.02
C THR A 123 -1.03 5.91 0.76
N GLY A 124 -0.13 4.95 0.58
CA GLY A 124 0.54 4.71 -0.68
C GLY A 124 1.08 3.30 -0.79
N SER A 125 1.06 2.79 -2.01
CA SER A 125 1.53 1.44 -2.34
C SER A 125 3.05 1.36 -2.55
N ASN A 126 3.78 2.43 -2.24
CA ASN A 126 5.20 2.52 -2.47
C ASN A 126 5.91 3.29 -1.36
N SER A 127 7.10 2.83 -0.95
CA SER A 127 7.93 3.48 0.07
C SER A 127 8.48 4.84 -0.37
N SER A 128 8.49 5.13 -1.69
CA SER A 128 8.89 6.46 -2.17
C SER A 128 7.91 7.58 -1.78
N LEU A 129 6.74 7.22 -1.23
CA LEU A 129 5.89 8.18 -0.51
C LEU A 129 6.67 8.86 0.63
N LEU A 130 7.73 8.20 1.10
CA LEU A 130 8.64 8.68 2.13
C LEU A 130 10.05 8.98 1.59
N SER A 131 10.20 9.07 0.24
CA SER A 131 11.48 9.40 -0.38
C SER A 131 11.96 10.81 -0.01
N SER A 132 13.25 11.07 -0.22
CA SER A 132 14.01 12.21 0.31
C SER A 132 13.33 13.58 0.22
N GLU A 133 12.57 13.87 -0.84
CA GLU A 133 11.91 15.17 -1.02
C GLU A 133 10.67 15.29 -0.10
N ILE A 134 9.87 14.24 -0.01
CA ILE A 134 8.66 14.21 0.83
C ILE A 134 9.03 14.15 2.31
N ALA A 135 9.99 13.28 2.65
CA ALA A 135 10.51 13.17 4.01
C ALA A 135 11.08 14.53 4.51
N THR A 136 11.62 15.35 3.62
CA THR A 136 12.16 16.67 4.00
C THR A 136 11.04 17.65 4.35
N LEU A 137 9.96 17.73 3.55
CA LEU A 137 8.86 18.67 3.77
C LEU A 137 8.03 18.37 5.01
N ILE A 138 7.75 17.07 5.26
CA ILE A 138 6.93 16.63 6.41
C ILE A 138 7.76 15.97 7.52
N SER A 139 9.10 16.14 7.50
CA SER A 139 10.02 15.54 8.47
C SER A 139 9.64 15.90 9.91
N GLY A 140 9.61 14.88 10.78
CA GLY A 140 9.23 15.04 12.18
C GLY A 140 7.74 15.26 12.43
N ARG A 141 6.89 15.26 11.37
CA ARG A 141 5.45 15.53 11.46
C ARG A 141 4.59 14.32 11.11
N TYR A 142 5.17 13.16 10.82
CA TYR A 142 4.44 11.96 10.44
C TYR A 142 4.84 10.74 11.25
N VAL A 143 3.98 9.74 11.22
CA VAL A 143 4.27 8.39 11.68
C VAL A 143 3.92 7.41 10.57
N GLU A 144 4.84 6.49 10.28
CA GLU A 144 4.61 5.42 9.32
C GLU A 144 3.99 4.20 9.99
N ILE A 145 2.94 3.67 9.36
CA ILE A 145 2.31 2.40 9.67
C ILE A 145 2.56 1.47 8.49
N LYS A 146 3.67 0.72 8.54
CA LYS A 146 4.01 -0.24 7.50
C LYS A 146 3.09 -1.44 7.59
N MET A 147 2.29 -1.66 6.55
CA MET A 147 1.29 -2.71 6.48
C MET A 147 1.76 -3.86 5.58
N LEU A 148 1.76 -5.06 6.14
CA LEU A 148 2.05 -6.30 5.43
C LEU A 148 0.73 -6.97 4.99
N PRO A 149 0.77 -7.90 4.04
CA PRO A 149 -0.32 -8.86 3.84
C PRO A 149 -0.71 -9.58 5.14
N LEU A 150 -1.66 -10.48 5.11
CA LEU A 150 -2.15 -11.14 6.34
C LEU A 150 -1.02 -11.85 7.08
N SER A 151 -0.96 -11.65 8.39
CA SER A 151 -0.19 -12.53 9.27
C SER A 151 -0.86 -13.91 9.33
N PHE A 152 -0.10 -14.94 9.78
CA PHE A 152 -0.67 -16.29 9.94
C PHE A 152 -1.88 -16.29 10.88
N THR A 153 -1.84 -15.52 11.96
CA THR A 153 -2.97 -15.39 12.90
C THR A 153 -4.20 -14.81 12.22
N GLU A 154 -4.04 -13.76 11.42
CA GLU A 154 -5.15 -13.15 10.66
C GLU A 154 -5.70 -14.10 9.59
N PHE A 155 -4.82 -14.86 8.92
CA PHE A 155 -5.22 -15.90 7.96
C PHE A 155 -6.06 -17.00 8.64
N VAL A 156 -5.59 -17.51 9.77
CA VAL A 156 -6.32 -18.54 10.56
C VAL A 156 -7.70 -18.03 10.98
N GLN A 157 -7.79 -16.80 11.47
CA GLN A 157 -9.07 -16.18 11.84
C GLN A 157 -10.00 -16.02 10.64
N ALA A 158 -9.48 -15.52 9.52
CA ALA A 158 -10.25 -15.32 8.30
C ALA A 158 -10.75 -16.61 7.68
N THR A 159 -9.98 -17.71 7.79
CA THR A 159 -10.36 -19.03 7.28
C THR A 159 -11.11 -19.88 8.31
N LYS A 160 -11.26 -19.41 9.56
CA LYS A 160 -11.91 -20.13 10.67
C LYS A 160 -11.26 -21.51 10.95
N GLN A 161 -9.92 -21.57 10.84
CA GLN A 161 -9.14 -22.82 10.97
C GLN A 161 -8.37 -22.93 12.29
N GLU A 162 -8.85 -22.31 13.38
CA GLU A 162 -8.18 -22.28 14.67
C GLU A 162 -7.90 -23.68 15.25
N LYS A 163 -8.68 -24.68 14.88
CA LYS A 163 -8.53 -26.07 15.33
C LYS A 163 -7.61 -26.92 14.45
N GLN A 164 -7.14 -26.37 13.32
CA GLN A 164 -6.38 -27.12 12.30
C GLN A 164 -5.12 -26.35 11.87
N LEU A 165 -4.35 -25.87 12.84
CA LEU A 165 -3.22 -24.95 12.62
C LEU A 165 -2.17 -25.47 11.64
N SER A 166 -1.85 -26.78 11.68
CA SER A 166 -0.86 -27.37 10.75
C SER A 166 -1.35 -27.35 9.30
N GLN A 167 -2.64 -27.59 9.07
CA GLN A 167 -3.24 -27.52 7.75
C GLN A 167 -3.34 -26.04 7.28
N ALA A 168 -3.78 -25.16 8.16
CA ALA A 168 -3.83 -23.72 7.89
C ALA A 168 -2.47 -23.16 7.53
N TYR A 169 -1.40 -23.58 8.24
CA TYR A 169 -0.04 -23.13 7.95
C TYR A 169 0.44 -23.59 6.59
N ARG A 170 0.20 -24.86 6.24
CA ARG A 170 0.53 -25.37 4.91
C ARG A 170 -0.19 -24.55 3.84
N GLN A 171 -1.50 -24.36 3.98
CA GLN A 171 -2.30 -23.58 3.05
C GLN A 171 -1.79 -22.13 2.94
N TYR A 172 -1.49 -21.49 4.08
CA TYR A 172 -0.95 -20.13 4.11
C TYR A 172 0.36 -19.98 3.31
N VAL A 173 1.27 -20.96 3.43
CA VAL A 173 2.56 -20.95 2.72
C VAL A 173 2.37 -21.29 1.23
N GLU A 174 1.50 -22.24 0.90
CA GLU A 174 1.29 -22.71 -0.47
C GLU A 174 0.46 -21.73 -1.32
N THR A 175 -0.45 -20.96 -0.70
CA THR A 175 -1.36 -20.10 -1.46
C THR A 175 -0.94 -18.64 -1.49
N SER A 176 -0.76 -18.02 -0.40
CA SER A 176 -0.28 -16.65 -0.20
C SER A 176 -0.97 -15.97 0.99
N SER A 177 -0.40 -14.86 1.45
CA SER A 177 -0.92 -14.03 2.53
C SER A 177 -1.72 -12.81 2.05
N PHE A 178 -1.96 -12.62 0.77
CA PHE A 178 -2.79 -11.52 0.28
C PHE A 178 -4.27 -11.72 0.69
N PRO A 179 -4.95 -10.68 1.22
CA PRO A 179 -6.30 -10.84 1.77
C PRO A 179 -7.31 -11.45 0.82
N TYR A 180 -7.29 -11.07 -0.46
CA TYR A 180 -8.25 -11.57 -1.45
C TYR A 180 -8.07 -13.06 -1.79
N VAL A 181 -6.89 -13.64 -1.51
CA VAL A 181 -6.64 -15.07 -1.71
C VAL A 181 -7.58 -15.94 -0.88
N ILE A 182 -8.03 -15.45 0.30
CA ILE A 182 -9.01 -16.15 1.14
C ILE A 182 -10.28 -16.51 0.34
N GLU A 183 -10.71 -15.62 -0.55
CA GLU A 183 -11.90 -15.84 -1.38
C GLU A 183 -11.65 -16.84 -2.53
N LEU A 184 -10.38 -17.03 -2.90
CA LEU A 184 -9.95 -17.90 -4.00
C LEU A 184 -9.49 -19.28 -3.55
N LEU A 185 -9.54 -19.61 -2.25
CA LEU A 185 -9.00 -20.87 -1.71
C LEU A 185 -9.62 -22.13 -2.31
N GLN A 186 -10.82 -22.04 -2.88
CA GLN A 186 -11.50 -23.15 -3.55
C GLN A 186 -11.15 -23.24 -5.05
N THR A 187 -10.39 -22.30 -5.59
CA THR A 187 -10.01 -22.19 -7.00
C THR A 187 -8.50 -21.93 -7.15
N PRO A 188 -7.64 -22.96 -6.95
CA PRO A 188 -6.18 -22.77 -6.91
C PRO A 188 -5.59 -22.14 -8.19
N ASP A 189 -6.12 -22.45 -9.35
CA ASP A 189 -5.66 -21.89 -10.62
C ASP A 189 -5.89 -20.37 -10.69
N GLU A 190 -6.98 -19.88 -10.10
CA GLU A 190 -7.29 -18.46 -10.00
C GLU A 190 -6.35 -17.73 -9.05
N ILE A 191 -5.84 -18.41 -8.02
CA ILE A 191 -4.85 -17.82 -7.09
C ILE A 191 -3.58 -17.46 -7.86
N ASN A 192 -3.04 -18.38 -8.66
CA ASN A 192 -1.83 -18.13 -9.44
C ASN A 192 -2.03 -16.98 -10.43
N SER A 193 -3.13 -16.98 -11.16
CA SER A 193 -3.49 -15.89 -12.09
C SER A 193 -3.62 -14.54 -11.36
N TYR A 194 -4.21 -14.52 -10.17
CA TYR A 194 -4.35 -13.32 -9.34
C TYR A 194 -3.00 -12.80 -8.86
N LEU A 195 -2.13 -13.68 -8.35
CA LEU A 195 -0.80 -13.28 -7.87
C LEU A 195 0.11 -12.79 -9.01
N GLU A 196 0.06 -13.44 -10.16
CA GLU A 196 0.74 -12.97 -11.37
C GLU A 196 0.23 -11.58 -11.81
N GLY A 197 -1.07 -11.36 -11.72
CA GLY A 197 -1.68 -10.05 -11.98
C GLY A 197 -1.18 -8.96 -11.04
N ILE A 198 -1.03 -9.26 -9.74
CA ILE A 198 -0.44 -8.33 -8.76
C ILE A 198 1.01 -8.03 -9.12
N TYR A 199 1.82 -9.07 -9.32
CA TYR A 199 3.24 -8.94 -9.64
C TYR A 199 3.46 -8.09 -10.90
N ASN A 200 2.73 -8.41 -11.98
CA ASN A 200 2.80 -7.64 -13.22
C ASN A 200 2.36 -6.18 -13.04
N THR A 201 1.32 -5.93 -12.22
CA THR A 201 0.86 -4.55 -11.94
C THR A 201 1.93 -3.76 -11.18
N ILE A 202 2.58 -4.36 -10.18
CA ILE A 202 3.65 -3.71 -9.43
C ILE A 202 4.85 -3.43 -10.36
N LEU A 203 5.28 -4.41 -11.15
CA LEU A 203 6.40 -4.22 -12.09
C LEU A 203 6.11 -3.11 -13.10
N VAL A 204 4.92 -3.08 -13.70
CA VAL A 204 4.60 -2.09 -14.74
C VAL A 204 4.34 -0.72 -14.13
N LYS A 205 3.33 -0.59 -13.25
CA LYS A 205 2.90 0.72 -12.73
C LYS A 205 3.85 1.31 -11.70
N ASP A 206 4.29 0.49 -10.73
CA ASP A 206 4.99 1.01 -9.57
C ASP A 206 6.50 1.10 -9.81
N ILE A 207 7.04 0.36 -10.81
CA ILE A 207 8.48 0.36 -11.12
C ILE A 207 8.75 0.92 -12.51
N ILE A 208 8.29 0.27 -13.59
CA ILE A 208 8.66 0.62 -14.96
C ILE A 208 8.19 2.03 -15.30
N ASP A 209 6.90 2.30 -15.19
CA ASP A 209 6.31 3.59 -15.60
C ASP A 209 6.86 4.73 -14.74
N ARG A 210 6.95 4.51 -13.43
CA ARG A 210 7.37 5.53 -12.49
C ARG A 210 8.86 5.84 -12.54
N LYS A 211 9.73 4.83 -12.61
CA LYS A 211 11.18 4.99 -12.69
C LYS A 211 11.69 5.14 -14.11
N LYS A 212 10.78 5.12 -15.11
CA LYS A 212 11.11 5.21 -16.53
C LYS A 212 12.18 4.21 -16.94
N ILE A 213 12.00 2.94 -16.54
CA ILE A 213 12.95 1.87 -16.82
C ILE A 213 12.89 1.49 -18.30
N ALA A 214 14.00 1.65 -19.01
CA ALA A 214 14.10 1.35 -20.44
C ALA A 214 14.21 -0.17 -20.68
N ASP A 215 14.99 -0.89 -19.89
CA ASP A 215 15.21 -2.34 -20.08
C ASP A 215 14.37 -3.17 -19.10
N THR A 216 13.14 -3.42 -19.52
CA THR A 216 12.16 -4.20 -18.75
C THR A 216 12.50 -5.69 -18.69
N LEU A 217 13.26 -6.20 -19.68
CA LEU A 217 13.67 -7.62 -19.69
C LEU A 217 14.73 -7.90 -18.64
N VAL A 218 15.69 -6.99 -18.48
CA VAL A 218 16.71 -7.11 -17.43
C VAL A 218 16.06 -6.98 -16.06
N LEU A 219 15.14 -6.04 -15.85
CA LEU A 219 14.40 -5.91 -14.58
C LEU A 219 13.66 -7.21 -14.21
N LYS A 220 12.93 -7.80 -15.15
CA LYS A 220 12.24 -9.09 -14.92
C LYS A 220 13.23 -10.20 -14.58
N SER A 221 14.39 -10.24 -15.23
CA SER A 221 15.41 -11.25 -14.94
C SER A 221 16.07 -11.06 -13.58
N VAL A 222 16.27 -9.81 -13.15
CA VAL A 222 16.74 -9.49 -11.80
C VAL A 222 15.73 -9.97 -10.78
N SER A 223 14.46 -9.64 -10.97
CA SER A 223 13.38 -10.07 -10.06
C SER A 223 13.29 -11.59 -9.96
N GLN A 224 13.31 -12.30 -11.09
CA GLN A 224 13.31 -13.76 -11.10
C GLN A 224 14.52 -14.34 -10.38
N PHE A 225 15.72 -13.80 -10.65
CA PHE A 225 16.94 -14.24 -9.98
C PHE A 225 16.86 -14.07 -8.46
N LEU A 226 16.28 -12.97 -7.98
CA LEU A 226 16.09 -12.71 -6.55
C LEU A 226 15.13 -13.72 -5.93
N PHE A 227 14.00 -14.01 -6.58
CA PHE A 227 13.04 -15.01 -6.12
C PHE A 227 13.63 -16.41 -6.06
N ASP A 228 14.42 -16.80 -7.07
CA ASP A 228 15.06 -18.12 -7.13
C ASP A 228 16.16 -18.29 -6.05
N ASN A 229 16.64 -17.19 -5.47
CA ASN A 229 17.73 -17.18 -4.50
C ASN A 229 17.32 -16.58 -3.13
N ILE A 230 16.06 -16.64 -2.76
CA ILE A 230 15.58 -16.14 -1.45
C ILE A 230 16.34 -16.82 -0.31
N GLY A 231 16.83 -16.01 0.64
CA GLY A 231 17.58 -16.49 1.80
C GLY A 231 19.08 -16.70 1.56
N LEU A 232 19.60 -16.43 0.36
CA LEU A 232 21.02 -16.48 0.05
C LEU A 232 21.64 -15.09 0.07
N GLU A 233 22.92 -15.00 0.44
CA GLU A 233 23.70 -13.78 0.28
C GLU A 233 23.98 -13.52 -1.21
N LEU A 234 23.61 -12.34 -1.65
CA LEU A 234 23.73 -11.90 -3.04
C LEU A 234 24.50 -10.57 -3.13
N SER A 235 25.19 -10.38 -4.25
CA SER A 235 25.77 -9.09 -4.60
C SER A 235 25.32 -8.66 -5.99
N SER A 236 25.19 -7.36 -6.20
CA SER A 236 24.88 -6.78 -7.51
C SER A 236 25.83 -7.22 -8.60
N LYS A 237 27.13 -7.41 -8.27
CA LYS A 237 28.13 -7.93 -9.18
C LYS A 237 27.82 -9.37 -9.60
N ARG A 238 27.54 -10.28 -8.64
CA ARG A 238 27.20 -11.68 -8.94
C ARG A 238 25.96 -11.78 -9.83
N ILE A 239 24.94 -10.96 -9.58
CA ILE A 239 23.74 -10.92 -10.41
C ILE A 239 24.08 -10.43 -11.82
N ALA A 240 24.85 -9.34 -11.96
CA ALA A 240 25.27 -8.80 -13.24
C ALA A 240 26.08 -9.82 -14.08
N ASP A 241 27.04 -10.50 -13.44
CA ASP A 241 27.87 -11.53 -14.08
C ASP A 241 27.01 -12.71 -14.56
N THR A 242 26.06 -13.17 -13.75
CA THR A 242 25.14 -14.26 -14.10
C THR A 242 24.22 -13.87 -15.27
N LEU A 243 23.63 -12.68 -15.24
CA LEU A 243 22.76 -12.21 -16.32
C LEU A 243 23.55 -12.01 -17.62
N THR A 244 24.77 -11.50 -17.53
CA THR A 244 25.66 -11.32 -18.70
C THR A 244 26.03 -12.66 -19.31
N SER A 245 26.35 -13.69 -18.51
CA SER A 245 26.64 -15.04 -19.01
C SER A 245 25.43 -15.69 -19.69
N ASN A 246 24.22 -15.31 -19.28
CA ASN A 246 22.94 -15.72 -19.90
C ASN A 246 22.52 -14.84 -21.09
N GLY A 247 23.46 -14.06 -21.65
CA GLY A 247 23.25 -13.23 -22.83
C GLY A 247 22.54 -11.88 -22.58
N ARG A 248 22.35 -11.48 -21.31
CA ARG A 248 21.74 -10.20 -20.92
C ARG A 248 22.77 -9.29 -20.27
N LYS A 249 23.49 -8.55 -21.08
CA LYS A 249 24.54 -7.62 -20.63
C LYS A 249 23.95 -6.62 -19.60
N SER A 250 24.51 -6.65 -18.40
CA SER A 250 24.10 -5.78 -17.31
C SER A 250 25.32 -5.37 -16.48
N ASP A 251 25.28 -4.19 -15.90
CA ASP A 251 26.31 -3.70 -14.98
C ASP A 251 25.80 -3.67 -13.54
N PRO A 252 26.67 -3.77 -12.52
CA PRO A 252 26.29 -3.81 -11.13
C PRO A 252 25.45 -2.59 -10.67
N LYS A 253 25.71 -1.38 -11.19
CA LYS A 253 24.97 -0.17 -10.82
C LYS A 253 23.52 -0.23 -11.30
N THR A 254 23.30 -0.75 -12.49
CA THR A 254 21.93 -0.98 -13.02
C THR A 254 21.21 -2.02 -12.18
N ILE A 255 21.88 -3.09 -11.78
CA ILE A 255 21.31 -4.11 -10.88
C ILE A 255 20.90 -3.48 -9.52
N GLU A 256 21.78 -2.70 -8.90
CA GLU A 256 21.50 -1.99 -7.65
C GLU A 256 20.27 -1.09 -7.78
N LYS A 257 20.18 -0.31 -8.86
CA LYS A 257 19.01 0.53 -9.14
C LYS A 257 17.72 -0.30 -9.24
N TYR A 258 17.77 -1.48 -9.85
CA TYR A 258 16.60 -2.34 -9.98
C TYR A 258 16.22 -2.99 -8.65
N ILE A 259 17.19 -3.45 -7.86
CA ILE A 259 16.94 -3.95 -6.49
C ILE A 259 16.28 -2.86 -5.66
N THR A 260 16.85 -1.67 -5.60
CA THR A 260 16.24 -0.53 -4.87
C THR A 260 14.82 -0.24 -5.35
N SER A 261 14.56 -0.34 -6.66
CA SER A 261 13.21 -0.10 -7.20
C SER A 261 12.20 -1.18 -6.78
N LEU A 262 12.65 -2.44 -6.66
CA LEU A 262 11.85 -3.55 -6.12
C LEU A 262 11.56 -3.35 -4.62
N GLU A 263 12.59 -3.06 -3.82
CA GLU A 263 12.47 -2.77 -2.39
C GLU A 263 11.50 -1.61 -2.11
N GLU A 264 11.60 -0.51 -2.88
CA GLU A 264 10.67 0.62 -2.79
C GLU A 264 9.23 0.23 -3.12
N SER A 265 9.01 -0.83 -3.88
CA SER A 265 7.69 -1.36 -4.23
C SER A 265 7.26 -2.52 -3.32
N PHE A 266 8.01 -2.75 -2.24
CA PHE A 266 7.78 -3.82 -1.26
C PHE A 266 7.87 -5.24 -1.83
N ILE A 267 8.71 -5.45 -2.84
CA ILE A 267 9.12 -6.75 -3.37
C ILE A 267 10.52 -7.10 -2.88
#